data_212a6c9c49a6fa7db2ec6d4f344b68b5
#
_entry.id   212a6c9c49a6fa7db2ec6d4f344b68b5
#
_cell.length_a   1.000
_cell.length_b   1.000
_cell.length_c   1.000
_cell.angle_alpha   90.00
_cell.angle_beta   90.00
_cell.angle_gamma   90.00
#
_symmetry.space_group_name_H-M   'P 1'
#
loop_
_entity.id
_entity.type
_entity.pdbx_description
1 polymer ?
#
loop_
_entity_poly.entity_id
_entity_poly.type
_entity_poly.pdbx_seq_one_letter_code
_entity_poly.pdbx_strand_id
1 'polypeptide(L)' 'MHERITVDPNRMGGVPCIRDLRVTVSMVLGQLAAGRTREELLADYPDLEPDDITAALEFAAARVNEREVPVARPA' A
#
# COMPACT_ATOMS: atom_id res chain seq x y z
N MET A 1 13.24 0.87 3.55
CA MET A 1 12.07 1.22 2.72
C MET A 1 12.02 0.33 1.50
N HIS A 2 10.85 -0.07 1.09
CA HIS A 2 10.70 -0.95 -0.05
C HIS A 2 10.99 -0.17 -1.35
N GLU A 3 11.73 -0.78 -2.27
CA GLU A 3 12.15 -0.08 -3.46
C GLU A 3 10.98 0.28 -4.40
N ARG A 4 9.85 -0.39 -4.27
CA ARG A 4 8.66 -0.06 -5.06
C ARG A 4 7.78 0.99 -4.40
N ILE A 5 8.15 1.44 -3.20
CA ILE A 5 7.37 2.45 -2.49
C ILE A 5 8.21 3.72 -2.41
N THR A 6 7.64 4.83 -2.83
CA THR A 6 8.33 6.11 -2.78
C THR A 6 7.59 7.07 -1.87
N VAL A 7 8.34 7.88 -1.14
CA VAL A 7 7.77 8.95 -0.31
C VAL A 7 8.50 10.22 -0.70
N ASP A 8 7.81 11.09 -1.40
CA ASP A 8 8.39 12.34 -1.90
C ASP A 8 7.54 13.49 -1.40
N PRO A 9 8.10 14.40 -0.57
CA PRO A 9 7.32 15.51 -0.05
C PRO A 9 6.72 16.40 -1.14
N ASN A 10 7.30 16.38 -2.32
CA ASN A 10 6.82 17.19 -3.44
C ASN A 10 5.83 16.47 -4.33
N ARG A 11 5.45 15.26 -3.96
CA ARG A 11 4.54 14.46 -4.77
C ARG A 11 3.41 13.93 -3.90
N MET A 12 2.17 14.20 -4.27
CA MET A 12 1.00 13.70 -3.57
C MET A 12 1.01 14.07 -2.09
N GLY A 13 1.58 15.21 -1.73
CA GLY A 13 1.62 15.64 -0.35
C GLY A 13 2.52 14.82 0.55
N GLY A 14 3.44 14.05 -0.01
CA GLY A 14 4.37 13.25 0.78
C GLY A 14 3.84 11.92 1.24
N VAL A 15 2.67 11.50 0.76
CA VAL A 15 2.14 10.18 1.13
C VAL A 15 2.88 9.10 0.36
N PRO A 16 3.00 7.90 0.94
CA PRO A 16 3.64 6.79 0.24
C PRO A 16 2.91 6.42 -1.04
N CYS A 17 3.65 6.29 -2.14
CA CYS A 17 3.10 5.98 -3.44
C CYS A 17 3.78 4.76 -4.03
N ILE A 18 3.12 4.17 -5.02
CA ILE A 18 3.68 3.05 -5.77
C ILE A 18 4.56 3.61 -6.87
N ARG A 19 5.87 3.40 -6.74
CA ARG A 19 6.86 3.85 -7.72
C ARG A 19 6.59 5.30 -8.12
N ASP A 20 6.58 5.59 -9.41
CA ASP A 20 6.29 6.92 -9.92
C ASP A 20 4.84 7.07 -10.37
N LEU A 21 4.01 6.13 -10.03
CA LEU A 21 2.61 6.18 -10.36
C LEU A 21 1.88 7.13 -9.43
N ARG A 22 0.73 7.61 -9.85
CA ARG A 22 -0.13 8.42 -8.97
C ARG A 22 -1.10 7.52 -8.23
N VAL A 23 -0.57 6.41 -7.75
CA VAL A 23 -1.33 5.43 -6.99
C VAL A 23 -0.71 5.35 -5.62
N THR A 24 -1.46 5.68 -4.59
CA THR A 24 -0.93 5.65 -3.23
C THR A 24 -1.04 4.25 -2.65
N VAL A 25 -0.17 3.97 -1.68
CA VAL A 25 -0.26 2.74 -0.90
C VAL A 25 -1.63 2.66 -0.25
N SER A 26 -2.10 3.77 0.30
CA SER A 26 -3.40 3.83 0.97
C SER A 26 -4.54 3.43 0.04
N MET A 27 -4.48 3.86 -1.22
CA MET A 27 -5.51 3.51 -2.18
C MET A 27 -5.54 2.00 -2.45
N VAL A 28 -4.36 1.41 -2.63
CA VAL A 28 -4.26 -0.03 -2.85
C VAL A 28 -4.83 -0.78 -1.64
N LEU A 29 -4.41 -0.38 -0.45
CA LEU A 29 -4.87 -1.05 0.77
C LEU A 29 -6.38 -0.89 0.95
N GLY A 30 -6.90 0.30 0.65
CA GLY A 30 -8.33 0.56 0.77
C GLY A 30 -9.15 -0.31 -0.16
N GLN A 31 -8.68 -0.50 -1.38
CA GLN A 31 -9.39 -1.36 -2.34
C GLN A 31 -9.40 -2.81 -1.87
N LEU A 32 -8.27 -3.29 -1.38
CA LEU A 32 -8.20 -4.64 -0.85
C LEU A 32 -9.11 -4.80 0.37
N ALA A 33 -9.12 -3.80 1.25
CA ALA A 33 -9.96 -3.82 2.43
C ALA A 33 -11.44 -3.83 2.06
N ALA A 34 -11.79 -3.24 0.92
CA ALA A 34 -13.15 -3.24 0.44
C ALA A 34 -13.55 -4.55 -0.25
N GLY A 35 -12.65 -5.52 -0.29
CA GLY A 35 -12.94 -6.82 -0.86
C GLY A 35 -12.57 -6.99 -2.32
N ARG A 36 -11.88 -5.99 -2.90
CA ARG A 36 -11.44 -6.12 -4.28
C ARG A 36 -10.29 -7.12 -4.37
N THR A 37 -10.26 -7.88 -5.43
CA THR A 37 -9.18 -8.86 -5.64
C THR A 37 -7.99 -8.22 -6.30
N ARG A 38 -6.83 -8.90 -6.22
CA ARG A 38 -5.64 -8.45 -6.92
C ARG A 38 -5.89 -8.32 -8.40
N GLU A 39 -6.60 -9.29 -8.98
CA GLU A 39 -6.91 -9.28 -10.40
C GLU A 39 -7.73 -8.06 -10.79
N GLU A 40 -8.71 -7.71 -9.96
CA GLU A 40 -9.52 -6.53 -10.22
C GLU A 40 -8.69 -5.26 -10.19
N LEU A 41 -7.79 -5.16 -9.21
CA LEU A 41 -6.93 -4.00 -9.10
C LEU A 41 -6.00 -3.88 -10.31
N LEU A 42 -5.43 -5.00 -10.74
CA LEU A 42 -4.53 -4.97 -11.90
C LEU A 42 -5.26 -4.63 -13.18
N ALA A 43 -6.54 -5.01 -13.28
CA ALA A 43 -7.35 -4.64 -14.42
C ALA A 43 -7.70 -3.16 -14.41
N ASP A 44 -8.01 -2.61 -13.24
CA ASP A 44 -8.40 -1.21 -13.13
C ASP A 44 -7.21 -0.25 -13.23
N TYR A 45 -6.05 -0.69 -12.81
CA TYR A 45 -4.84 0.13 -12.81
C TYR A 45 -3.76 -0.59 -13.61
N PRO A 46 -3.81 -0.45 -14.94
CA PRO A 46 -2.92 -1.25 -15.81
C PRO A 46 -1.43 -1.06 -15.57
N ASP A 47 -1.05 0.07 -14.96
CA ASP A 47 0.36 0.32 -14.67
C ASP A 47 0.84 -0.40 -13.41
N LEU A 48 -0.08 -0.97 -12.63
CA LEU A 48 0.31 -1.74 -11.46
C LEU A 48 0.80 -3.12 -11.88
N GLU A 49 1.79 -3.60 -11.17
CA GLU A 49 2.29 -4.96 -11.30
C GLU A 49 1.92 -5.74 -10.05
N PRO A 50 1.84 -7.07 -10.15
CA PRO A 50 1.50 -7.87 -8.96
C PRO A 50 2.43 -7.61 -7.78
N ASP A 51 3.72 -7.39 -8.05
CA ASP A 51 4.68 -7.12 -6.98
C ASP A 51 4.44 -5.77 -6.31
N ASP A 52 3.78 -4.85 -6.99
CA ASP A 52 3.43 -3.56 -6.38
C ASP A 52 2.40 -3.74 -5.26
N ILE A 53 1.45 -4.64 -5.47
CA ILE A 53 0.45 -4.92 -4.44
C ILE A 53 1.10 -5.57 -3.24
N THR A 54 1.98 -6.54 -3.48
CA THR A 54 2.73 -7.17 -2.41
C THR A 54 3.56 -6.14 -1.64
N ALA A 55 4.21 -5.23 -2.38
CA ALA A 55 5.02 -4.18 -1.75
C ALA A 55 4.17 -3.28 -0.85
N ALA A 56 2.96 -2.94 -1.28
CA ALA A 56 2.07 -2.12 -0.46
C ALA A 56 1.72 -2.82 0.84
N LEU A 57 1.45 -4.12 0.76
CA LEU A 57 1.12 -4.90 1.95
C LEU A 57 2.33 -5.01 2.88
N GLU A 58 3.51 -5.23 2.33
CA GLU A 58 4.73 -5.31 3.12
C GLU A 58 5.04 -3.99 3.81
N PHE A 59 4.84 -2.89 3.09
CA PHE A 59 5.07 -1.57 3.66
C PHE A 59 4.14 -1.34 4.84
N ALA A 60 2.87 -1.69 4.70
CA ALA A 60 1.90 -1.52 5.76
C ALA A 60 2.23 -2.39 6.97
N ALA A 61 2.64 -3.63 6.72
CA ALA A 61 2.99 -4.54 7.79
C ALA A 61 4.19 -4.02 8.59
N ALA A 62 5.18 -3.46 7.89
CA ALA A 62 6.35 -2.92 8.56
C ALA A 62 5.98 -1.71 9.43
N ARG A 63 5.07 -0.87 8.94
CA ARG A 63 4.62 0.29 9.72
C ARG A 63 3.92 -0.13 11.00
N VAL A 64 3.07 -1.15 10.90
CA VAL A 64 2.35 -1.64 12.08
C VAL A 64 3.33 -2.23 13.09
N ASN A 65 4.30 -3.00 12.60
CA ASN A 65 5.29 -3.60 13.49
C ASN A 65 6.13 -2.55 14.20
N GLU A 66 6.50 -1.49 13.50
CA GLU A 66 7.30 -0.42 14.10
C GLU A 66 6.59 0.22 15.27
N ARG A 67 5.28 0.32 15.20
CA ARG A 67 4.53 1.01 16.22
C ARG A 67 4.20 0.11 17.40
N GLU A 68 4.26 -1.18 17.22
CA GLU A 68 3.94 -2.11 18.29
C GLU A 68 2.67 -1.75 19.02
N VAL A 69 1.63 -1.51 18.27
CA VAL A 69 0.36 -1.10 18.86
C VAL A 69 -0.22 -2.26 19.65
N PRO A 70 -0.46 -2.06 20.95
CA PRO A 70 -1.10 -3.12 21.74
C PRO A 70 -2.51 -3.30 21.21
N VAL A 71 -2.85 -4.53 20.92
CA VAL A 71 -4.17 -4.84 20.44
C VAL A 71 -4.98 -5.42 21.57
N ALA A 72 -6.06 -4.73 21.91
CA ALA A 72 -6.98 -5.28 22.87
C ALA A 72 -7.63 -6.48 22.20
N ARG A 73 -7.38 -7.65 22.75
CA ARG A 73 -7.92 -8.79 22.14
C ARG A 73 -9.17 -9.18 22.78
N PRO A 74 -10.23 -9.29 22.03
CA PRO A 74 -11.41 -9.92 22.60
C PRO A 74 -10.99 -11.33 22.88
N ALA A 75 -11.32 -11.75 23.94
CA ALA A 75 -10.90 -13.05 24.42
C ALA A 75 -11.23 -14.16 23.43
#